data_a80d32c020544a977b6c3ff90e1c8d4a
#
_entry.id   a80d32c020544a977b6c3ff90e1c8d4a
#
_cell.length_a   1.000
_cell.length_b   1.000
_cell.length_c   1.000
_cell.angle_alpha   90.00
_cell.angle_beta   90.00
_cell.angle_gamma   90.00
#
_symmetry.space_group_name_H-M   'P 1'
#
loop_
_entity.id
_entity.type
_entity.pdbx_description
1 polymer ?
#
loop_
_entity_poly.entity_id
_entity_poly.type
_entity_poly.pdbx_seq_one_letter_code
_entity_poly.pdbx_strand_id
1 'polypeptide(L)'
;MDAIKNKMKSLKTETENALSKAHALDTEAKDANTKAEKAEEQVRDLQKKMQHVENELDQTIEKLQSTVTRLDEKDKAYQTAEGEIQALQRYWPEIMIPFF
;
A
#
# COMPACT_ATOMS: atom_id res chain seq x y z
N MET A 1 -15.73 49.02 53.61
CA MET A 1 -16.10 49.15 52.18
C MET A 1 -14.97 48.81 51.24
N ASP A 2 -13.75 49.30 51.54
CA ASP A 2 -12.61 49.01 50.62
C ASP A 2 -12.21 47.55 50.56
N ALA A 3 -12.29 46.84 51.70
CA ALA A 3 -12.00 45.40 51.74
C ALA A 3 -12.99 44.56 50.87
N ILE A 4 -14.27 44.95 50.89
CA ILE A 4 -15.30 44.32 50.08
C ILE A 4 -15.09 44.62 48.62
N LYS A 5 -14.78 45.87 48.26
CA LYS A 5 -14.48 46.26 46.87
C LYS A 5 -13.25 45.50 46.32
N ASN A 6 -12.21 45.41 47.13
CA ASN A 6 -10.98 44.74 46.78
C ASN A 6 -11.24 43.21 46.55
N LYS A 7 -12.05 42.60 47.42
CA LYS A 7 -12.41 41.19 47.27
C LYS A 7 -13.27 40.97 46.05
N MET A 8 -14.20 41.86 45.73
CA MET A 8 -15.01 41.79 44.51
C MET A 8 -14.17 41.89 43.26
N LYS A 9 -13.19 42.80 43.24
CA LYS A 9 -12.23 42.94 42.13
C LYS A 9 -11.38 41.68 41.96
N SER A 10 -10.91 41.13 43.08
CA SER A 10 -10.11 39.90 43.09
C SER A 10 -10.92 38.73 42.51
N LEU A 11 -12.17 38.54 42.95
CA LEU A 11 -13.05 37.51 42.47
C LEU A 11 -13.37 37.69 40.98
N LYS A 12 -13.58 38.90 40.54
CA LYS A 12 -13.81 39.20 39.13
C LYS A 12 -12.61 38.84 38.27
N THR A 13 -11.41 39.20 38.72
CA THR A 13 -10.18 38.84 38.02
C THR A 13 -9.97 37.35 37.98
N GLU A 14 -10.20 36.64 39.07
CA GLU A 14 -10.12 35.15 39.11
C GLU A 14 -11.09 34.53 38.13
N THR A 15 -12.33 35.06 38.09
CA THR A 15 -13.36 34.55 37.14
C THR A 15 -12.94 34.79 35.70
N GLU A 16 -12.45 35.96 35.36
CA GLU A 16 -11.98 36.31 34.02
C GLU A 16 -10.79 35.41 33.62
N ASN A 17 -9.86 35.19 34.55
CA ASN A 17 -8.71 34.32 34.30
C ASN A 17 -9.15 32.84 34.07
N ALA A 18 -10.09 32.38 34.89
CA ALA A 18 -10.63 31.03 34.75
C ALA A 18 -11.37 30.84 33.42
N LEU A 19 -12.16 31.82 33.02
CA LEU A 19 -12.87 31.82 31.73
C LEU A 19 -11.87 31.83 30.55
N SER A 20 -10.83 32.66 30.69
CA SER A 20 -9.79 32.75 29.66
C SER A 20 -9.04 31.42 29.50
N LYS A 21 -8.69 30.77 30.62
CA LYS A 21 -8.06 29.44 30.59
C LYS A 21 -8.99 28.38 30.02
N ALA A 22 -10.27 28.39 30.40
CA ALA A 22 -11.25 27.48 29.90
C ALA A 22 -11.41 27.61 28.37
N HIS A 23 -11.46 28.83 27.88
CA HIS A 23 -11.54 29.12 26.45
C HIS A 23 -10.28 28.66 25.71
N ALA A 24 -9.11 28.94 26.27
CA ALA A 24 -7.84 28.48 25.68
C ALA A 24 -7.76 26.94 25.60
N LEU A 25 -8.17 26.26 26.67
CA LEU A 25 -8.21 24.80 26.72
C LEU A 25 -9.22 24.23 25.73
N ASP A 26 -10.38 24.86 25.60
CA ASP A 26 -11.39 24.45 24.62
C ASP A 26 -10.85 24.57 23.19
N THR A 27 -10.15 25.67 22.90
CA THR A 27 -9.52 25.85 21.58
C THR A 27 -8.43 24.79 21.33
N GLU A 28 -7.58 24.51 22.30
CA GLU A 28 -6.56 23.48 22.21
C GLU A 28 -7.19 22.10 21.97
N ALA A 29 -8.27 21.79 22.70
CA ALA A 29 -8.98 20.53 22.53
C ALA A 29 -9.57 20.39 21.13
N LYS A 30 -10.19 21.43 20.62
CA LYS A 30 -10.73 21.46 19.26
C LYS A 30 -9.65 21.30 18.21
N ASP A 31 -8.53 21.99 18.37
CA ASP A 31 -7.38 21.88 17.47
C ASP A 31 -6.78 20.49 17.51
N ALA A 32 -6.64 19.90 18.70
CA ALA A 32 -6.15 18.53 18.85
C ALA A 32 -7.09 17.52 18.18
N ASN A 33 -8.40 17.69 18.36
CA ASN A 33 -9.39 16.84 17.71
C ASN A 33 -9.33 16.95 16.17
N THR A 34 -9.18 18.17 15.66
CA THR A 34 -9.05 18.39 14.22
C THR A 34 -7.80 17.72 13.67
N LYS A 35 -6.69 17.81 14.37
CA LYS A 35 -5.43 17.15 13.99
C LYS A 35 -5.60 15.63 14.02
N ALA A 36 -6.26 15.11 15.05
CA ALA A 36 -6.51 13.68 15.18
C ALA A 36 -7.39 13.17 14.04
N GLU A 37 -8.46 13.90 13.70
CA GLU A 37 -9.35 13.55 12.59
C GLU A 37 -8.59 13.53 11.25
N LYS A 38 -7.75 14.52 11.01
CA LYS A 38 -6.93 14.58 9.80
C LYS A 38 -5.94 13.42 9.73
N ALA A 39 -5.31 13.09 10.87
CA ALA A 39 -4.39 11.96 10.94
C ALA A 39 -5.12 10.64 10.69
N GLU A 40 -6.31 10.46 11.24
CA GLU A 40 -7.13 9.27 11.01
C GLU A 40 -7.53 9.14 9.54
N GLU A 41 -7.89 10.25 8.91
CA GLU A 41 -8.21 10.27 7.48
C GLU A 41 -7.00 9.89 6.64
N GLN A 42 -5.82 10.41 6.96
CA GLN A 42 -4.57 10.04 6.28
C GLN A 42 -4.25 8.56 6.44
N VAL A 43 -4.48 8.01 7.64
CA VAL A 43 -4.30 6.57 7.88
C VAL A 43 -5.25 5.76 7.03
N ARG A 44 -6.51 6.13 6.95
CA ARG A 44 -7.49 5.44 6.10
C ARG A 44 -7.09 5.49 4.62
N ASP A 45 -6.64 6.64 4.15
CA ASP A 45 -6.20 6.80 2.76
C ASP A 45 -4.97 5.94 2.47
N LEU A 46 -4.02 5.91 3.39
CA LEU A 46 -2.82 5.06 3.28
C LEU A 46 -3.17 3.58 3.28
N GLN A 47 -4.12 3.16 4.12
CA GLN A 47 -4.60 1.78 4.14
C GLN A 47 -5.22 1.37 2.82
N LYS A 48 -6.01 2.24 2.20
CA LYS A 48 -6.59 1.99 0.88
C LYS A 48 -5.51 1.86 -0.19
N LYS A 49 -4.51 2.73 -0.16
CA LYS A 49 -3.38 2.66 -1.08
C LYS A 49 -2.58 1.38 -0.90
N MET A 50 -2.33 0.98 0.34
CA MET A 50 -1.64 -0.29 0.64
C MET A 50 -2.42 -1.47 0.09
N GLN A 51 -3.72 -1.51 0.30
CA GLN A 51 -4.56 -2.59 -0.21
C GLN A 51 -4.55 -2.64 -1.74
N HIS A 52 -4.58 -1.48 -2.38
CA HIS A 52 -4.48 -1.38 -3.83
C HIS A 52 -3.14 -1.92 -4.34
N VAL A 53 -2.04 -1.55 -3.69
CA VAL A 53 -0.70 -2.03 -4.03
C VAL A 53 -0.58 -3.54 -3.81
N GLU A 54 -1.12 -4.06 -2.70
CA GLU A 54 -1.14 -5.50 -2.44
C GLU A 54 -1.90 -6.27 -3.51
N ASN A 55 -3.05 -5.75 -3.94
CA ASN A 55 -3.84 -6.36 -5.01
C ASN A 55 -3.08 -6.34 -6.34
N GLU A 56 -2.44 -5.22 -6.68
CA GLU A 56 -1.61 -5.12 -7.88
C GLU A 56 -0.42 -6.09 -7.83
N LEU A 57 0.20 -6.22 -6.66
CA LEU A 57 1.30 -7.15 -6.46
C LEU A 57 0.84 -8.59 -6.68
N ASP A 58 -0.30 -8.97 -6.10
CA ASP A 58 -0.87 -10.30 -6.26
C ASP A 58 -1.16 -10.61 -7.73
N GLN A 59 -1.75 -9.66 -8.45
CA GLN A 59 -2.02 -9.81 -9.88
C GLN A 59 -0.72 -9.95 -10.69
N THR A 60 0.31 -9.19 -10.33
CA THR A 60 1.60 -9.25 -11.00
C THR A 60 2.28 -10.59 -10.75
N ILE A 61 2.20 -11.11 -9.53
CA ILE A 61 2.73 -12.44 -9.17
C ILE A 61 2.01 -13.52 -9.97
N GLU A 62 0.69 -13.46 -10.08
CA GLU A 62 -0.07 -14.42 -10.89
C GLU A 62 0.33 -14.38 -12.36
N LYS A 63 0.48 -13.19 -12.93
CA LYS A 63 0.94 -13.01 -14.30
C LYS A 63 2.35 -13.58 -14.50
N LEU A 64 3.23 -13.33 -13.54
CA LEU A 64 4.59 -13.84 -13.58
C LEU A 64 4.60 -15.36 -13.54
N GLN A 65 3.85 -15.97 -12.63
CA GLN A 65 3.73 -17.42 -12.52
C GLN A 65 3.19 -18.03 -13.81
N SER A 66 2.17 -17.41 -14.40
CA SER A 66 1.61 -17.83 -15.67
C SER A 66 2.66 -17.75 -16.80
N THR A 67 3.43 -16.67 -16.84
CA THR A 67 4.48 -16.49 -17.84
C THR A 67 5.60 -17.51 -17.69
N VAL A 68 6.02 -17.77 -16.45
CA VAL A 68 7.03 -18.79 -16.15
C VAL A 68 6.56 -20.17 -16.58
N THR A 69 5.30 -20.51 -16.32
CA THR A 69 4.71 -21.79 -16.73
C THR A 69 4.71 -21.92 -18.25
N ARG A 70 4.30 -20.87 -18.97
CA ARG A 70 4.32 -20.85 -20.44
C ARG A 70 5.72 -20.98 -21.00
N LEU A 71 6.68 -20.31 -20.37
CA LEU A 71 8.09 -20.41 -20.77
C LEU A 71 8.61 -21.83 -20.61
N ASP A 72 8.30 -22.46 -19.47
CA ASP A 72 8.69 -23.84 -19.20
C ASP A 72 8.06 -24.82 -20.20
N GLU A 73 6.79 -24.65 -20.53
CA GLU A 73 6.09 -25.46 -21.53
C GLU A 73 6.72 -25.30 -22.90
N LYS A 74 7.04 -24.07 -23.31
CA LYS A 74 7.68 -23.80 -24.60
C LYS A 74 9.10 -24.34 -24.65
N ASP A 75 9.82 -24.25 -23.54
CA ASP A 75 11.18 -24.81 -23.45
C ASP A 75 11.16 -26.32 -23.60
N LYS A 76 10.23 -27.00 -22.94
CA LYS A 76 10.04 -28.45 -23.09
C LYS A 76 9.65 -28.83 -24.52
N ALA A 77 8.74 -28.07 -25.14
CA ALA A 77 8.36 -28.29 -26.52
C ALA A 77 9.53 -28.09 -27.47
N TYR A 78 10.35 -27.07 -27.22
CA TYR A 78 11.57 -26.82 -27.98
C TYR A 78 12.57 -27.95 -27.85
N GLN A 79 12.80 -28.44 -26.64
CA GLN A 79 13.71 -29.56 -26.39
C GLN A 79 13.21 -30.85 -27.09
N THR A 80 11.92 -31.09 -27.04
CA THR A 80 11.30 -32.23 -27.74
C THR A 80 11.50 -32.11 -29.24
N ALA A 81 11.22 -30.96 -29.82
CA ALA A 81 11.40 -30.69 -31.24
C ALA A 81 12.86 -30.83 -31.67
N GLU A 82 13.78 -30.32 -30.85
CA GLU A 82 15.22 -30.45 -31.11
C GLU A 82 15.66 -31.90 -31.09
N GLY A 83 15.16 -32.69 -30.12
CA GLY A 83 15.41 -34.13 -30.07
C GLY A 83 14.87 -34.87 -31.31
N GLU A 84 13.67 -34.49 -31.77
CA GLU A 84 13.09 -35.07 -33.00
C GLU A 84 13.91 -34.71 -34.23
N ILE A 85 14.39 -33.48 -34.33
CA ILE A 85 15.28 -33.05 -35.41
C ILE A 85 16.58 -33.83 -35.41
N GLN A 86 17.19 -34.02 -34.24
CA GLN A 86 18.41 -34.81 -34.11
C GLN A 86 18.18 -36.26 -34.52
N ALA A 87 17.06 -36.84 -34.11
CA ALA A 87 16.69 -38.21 -34.53
C ALA A 87 16.51 -38.32 -36.04
N LEU A 88 15.81 -37.36 -36.66
CA LEU A 88 15.66 -37.31 -38.08
C LEU A 88 16.98 -37.14 -38.82
N GLN A 89 17.88 -36.35 -38.29
CA GLN A 89 19.22 -36.19 -38.88
C GLN A 89 20.05 -37.46 -38.81
N ARG A 90 19.88 -38.28 -37.77
CA ARG A 90 20.53 -39.59 -37.67
C ARG A 90 20.01 -40.54 -38.73
N TYR A 91 18.71 -40.55 -38.94
CA TYR A 91 18.08 -41.46 -39.88
C TYR A 91 18.03 -40.91 -41.31
N TRP A 92 18.31 -39.62 -41.49
CA TRP A 92 18.24 -38.96 -42.79
C TRP A 92 19.10 -39.64 -43.87
N PRO A 93 20.36 -39.99 -43.60
CA PRO A 93 21.18 -40.70 -44.58
C PRO A 93 20.57 -42.01 -45.02
N GLU A 94 19.93 -42.74 -44.08
CA GLU A 94 19.29 -44.03 -44.39
C GLU A 94 18.03 -43.86 -45.24
N ILE A 95 17.26 -42.80 -44.98
CA ILE A 95 16.04 -42.49 -45.71
C ILE A 95 16.36 -41.92 -47.09
N MET A 96 17.36 -41.08 -47.22
CA MET A 96 17.65 -40.37 -48.46
C MET A 96 18.61 -41.07 -49.39
N ILE A 97 19.46 -41.97 -48.89
CA ILE A 97 20.39 -42.74 -49.71
C ILE A 97 19.72 -43.48 -50.86
N PRO A 98 18.56 -44.15 -50.67
CA PRO A 98 17.88 -44.84 -51.78
C PRO A 98 17.41 -43.90 -52.88
N PHE A 99 17.32 -42.58 -52.65
CA PHE A 99 16.84 -41.62 -53.63
C PHE A 99 17.97 -40.91 -54.40
N PHE A 100 19.16 -41.17 -53.98
CA PHE A 100 20.37 -40.66 -54.65
C PHE A 100 21.09 -41.82 -55.34
#